data_d37f55b99b7df6df0b05065aae9c094f
#
_entry.id   d37f55b99b7df6df0b05065aae9c094f
#
_cell.length_a   1.000
_cell.length_b   1.000
_cell.length_c   1.000
_cell.angle_alpha   90.00
_cell.angle_beta   90.00
_cell.angle_gamma   90.00
#
_symmetry.space_group_name_H-M   'P 1'
#
loop_
_entity.id
_entity.type
_entity.pdbx_description
1 polymer ?
#
loop_
_entity_poly.entity_id
_entity_poly.type
_entity_poly.pdbx_seq_one_letter_code
_entity_poly.pdbx_strand_id
1 'polypeptide(L)'
;MRHTFIIKFLSILTITFLLSNTSFAGECATTVSSATTNQLECADDDELIVTSSGSISYNDHEAVDLEDESGVQITNDGTIETAEGTDKNTAIHLESSLNTTITNNGTINSDNN
;
A
#
# COMPACT_ATOMS: atom_id res chain seq x y z
N MET A 1 31.82 -48.89 3.46
CA MET A 1 31.54 -48.60 2.83
C MET A 1 30.61 -47.98 2.51
N ARG A 2 30.10 -47.52 2.07
CA ARG A 2 29.26 -47.01 1.60
C ARG A 2 28.52 -46.10 2.07
N HIS A 3 28.34 -45.46 2.41
CA HIS A 3 27.62 -44.70 3.08
C HIS A 3 27.67 -43.38 2.88
N THR A 4 28.23 -43.02 2.24
CA THR A 4 28.47 -41.78 2.17
C THR A 4 27.56 -40.99 1.52
N PHE A 5 26.79 -41.42 0.78
CA PHE A 5 26.05 -40.65 -0.02
C PHE A 5 25.06 -39.89 0.56
N ILE A 6 24.83 -40.06 1.64
CA ILE A 6 23.77 -39.41 2.15
C ILE A 6 23.79 -38.06 2.18
N ILE A 7 24.87 -37.57 2.31
CA ILE A 7 24.88 -36.26 2.49
C ILE A 7 24.40 -35.45 1.51
N LYS A 8 24.35 -35.93 0.43
CA LYS A 8 24.04 -35.10 -0.57
C LYS A 8 22.85 -34.47 -0.49
N PHE A 9 22.05 -34.84 0.20
CA PHE A 9 20.78 -34.27 0.11
C PHE A 9 20.65 -33.04 0.64
N LEU A 10 21.35 -32.69 1.48
CA LEU A 10 21.08 -31.53 2.09
C LEU A 10 21.21 -30.37 1.33
N SER A 11 22.03 -30.38 0.48
CA SER A 11 22.27 -29.18 -0.21
C SER A 11 21.20 -28.71 -1.05
N ILE A 12 20.26 -29.47 -1.19
CA ILE A 12 19.37 -29.11 -2.11
C ILE A 12 18.40 -28.17 -1.72
N LEU A 13 18.31 -27.96 -0.57
CA LEU A 13 17.29 -27.14 -0.19
C LEU A 13 17.66 -25.74 -0.07
N THR A 14 18.44 -25.27 -0.88
CA THR A 14 18.48 -23.86 -1.06
C THR A 14 17.27 -23.44 -1.81
N ILE A 15 16.28 -23.23 -1.11
CA ILE A 15 15.16 -22.52 -1.62
C ILE A 15 15.63 -21.13 -1.80
N THR A 16 15.93 -20.83 -2.96
CA THR A 16 16.11 -19.47 -3.34
C THR A 16 14.75 -18.84 -3.32
N PHE A 17 14.50 -18.22 -2.25
CA PHE A 17 13.40 -17.32 -2.23
C PHE A 17 13.81 -16.16 -3.09
N LEU A 18 13.40 -16.23 -4.28
CA LEU A 18 13.45 -15.08 -5.14
C LEU A 18 12.34 -14.17 -4.68
N LEU A 19 12.71 -13.32 -3.81
CA LEU A 19 11.98 -12.12 -3.59
C LEU A 19 12.16 -11.31 -4.85
N SER A 20 11.27 -11.49 -5.74
CA SER A 20 11.14 -10.52 -6.78
C SER A 20 10.70 -9.24 -6.12
N ASN A 21 11.58 -8.30 -6.09
CA ASN A 21 11.22 -6.96 -5.74
C ASN A 21 10.44 -6.36 -6.89
N THR A 22 9.23 -6.78 -6.99
CA THR A 22 8.26 -5.98 -7.69
C THR A 22 7.96 -4.85 -6.74
N SER A 23 8.10 -3.64 -7.20
CA SER A 23 7.62 -2.52 -6.44
C SER A 23 6.12 -2.61 -6.38
N PHE A 24 5.65 -3.23 -5.36
CA PHE A 24 4.24 -3.22 -5.08
C PHE A 24 3.91 -1.86 -4.51
N ALA A 25 2.81 -1.34 -4.91
CA ALA A 25 2.10 -0.40 -4.11
C ALA A 25 2.05 -0.94 -2.69
N GLY A 26 2.23 -0.12 -1.70
CA GLY A 26 2.17 -0.55 -0.32
C GLY A 26 0.78 -1.08 0.02
N GLU A 27 0.72 -1.99 0.94
CA GLU A 27 -0.56 -2.46 1.44
C GLU A 27 -1.26 -1.38 2.24
N CYS A 28 -2.55 -1.23 2.00
CA CYS A 28 -3.38 -0.26 2.70
C CYS A 28 -3.62 -0.66 4.16
N ALA A 29 -3.57 -1.95 4.51
CA ALA A 29 -3.72 -2.40 5.88
C ALA A 29 -2.51 -2.02 6.73
N THR A 30 -2.36 -0.75 7.07
CA THR A 30 -1.16 -0.24 7.73
C THR A 30 -1.42 1.04 8.51
N THR A 31 -0.47 1.38 9.38
CA THR A 31 -0.42 2.67 10.06
C THR A 31 0.74 3.49 9.49
N VAL A 32 0.42 4.59 8.87
CA VAL A 32 1.39 5.53 8.32
C VAL A 32 1.69 6.58 9.37
N SER A 33 2.87 6.51 9.98
CA SER A 33 3.30 7.44 11.03
C SER A 33 4.46 8.35 10.60
N SER A 34 4.88 8.25 9.37
CA SER A 34 5.92 9.09 8.77
C SER A 34 5.59 9.31 7.30
N ALA A 35 6.36 10.12 6.62
CA ALA A 35 6.13 10.40 5.21
C ALA A 35 6.42 9.16 4.35
N THR A 36 5.53 8.86 3.43
CA THR A 36 5.73 7.86 2.38
C THR A 36 5.37 8.43 1.03
N THR A 37 6.06 7.96 0.01
CA THR A 37 5.81 8.34 -1.38
C THR A 37 5.33 7.17 -2.21
N ASN A 38 4.82 6.13 -1.56
CA ASN A 38 4.29 4.97 -2.24
C ASN A 38 2.77 5.08 -2.32
N GLN A 39 2.21 4.64 -3.43
CA GLN A 39 0.79 4.39 -3.53
C GLN A 39 0.40 3.28 -2.56
N LEU A 40 -0.77 3.37 -1.97
CA LEU A 40 -1.34 2.31 -1.16
C LEU A 40 -2.55 1.72 -1.87
N GLU A 41 -2.53 0.40 -2.06
CA GLU A 41 -3.66 -0.36 -2.60
C GLU A 41 -4.37 -1.06 -1.46
N CYS A 42 -5.67 -0.84 -1.38
CA CYS A 42 -6.48 -1.46 -0.34
C CYS A 42 -7.07 -2.79 -0.82
N ALA A 43 -7.33 -3.68 0.10
CA ALA A 43 -8.07 -4.90 -0.12
C ALA A 43 -9.30 -4.92 0.80
N ASP A 44 -10.16 -5.92 0.64
CA ASP A 44 -11.37 -6.04 1.46
C ASP A 44 -11.06 -5.99 2.95
N ASP A 45 -11.85 -5.22 3.67
CA ASP A 45 -11.77 -5.08 5.13
C ASP A 45 -10.46 -4.46 5.66
N ASP A 46 -9.65 -3.86 4.81
CA ASP A 46 -8.42 -3.20 5.24
C ASP A 46 -8.70 -1.96 6.10
N GLU A 47 -7.80 -1.72 7.03
CA GLU A 47 -7.81 -0.51 7.85
C GLU A 47 -6.54 0.30 7.63
N LEU A 48 -6.68 1.50 7.11
CA LEU A 48 -5.61 2.46 6.94
C LEU A 48 -5.70 3.55 8.01
N ILE A 49 -4.64 3.73 8.76
CA ILE A 49 -4.53 4.82 9.73
C ILE A 49 -3.35 5.71 9.34
N VAL A 50 -3.62 6.97 9.07
CA VAL A 50 -2.58 7.98 8.87
C VAL A 50 -2.55 8.84 10.11
N THR A 51 -1.47 8.75 10.88
CA THR A 51 -1.36 9.51 12.14
C THR A 51 -1.05 10.99 11.86
N SER A 52 -1.16 11.83 12.88
CA SER A 52 -0.89 13.26 12.73
C SER A 52 0.52 13.62 12.24
N SER A 53 1.46 12.69 12.36
CA SER A 53 2.81 12.84 11.82
C SER A 53 3.00 12.08 10.51
N GLY A 54 2.01 11.35 10.05
CA GLY A 54 2.05 10.58 8.82
C GLY A 54 1.66 11.40 7.61
N SER A 55 2.22 11.05 6.48
CA SER A 55 1.77 11.59 5.19
C SER A 55 1.97 10.58 4.07
N ILE A 56 1.04 10.58 3.14
CA ILE A 56 1.11 9.83 1.90
C ILE A 56 1.11 10.87 0.78
N SER A 57 2.17 10.91 -0.01
CA SER A 57 2.29 11.83 -1.15
C SER A 57 2.76 11.05 -2.37
N TYR A 58 1.87 10.85 -3.33
CA TYR A 58 2.18 10.08 -4.52
C TYR A 58 1.99 10.92 -5.78
N ASN A 59 2.89 10.74 -6.76
CA ASN A 59 2.98 11.68 -7.88
C ASN A 59 2.48 11.16 -9.21
N ASP A 60 2.06 9.92 -9.28
CA ASP A 60 1.84 9.29 -10.58
C ASP A 60 0.38 8.97 -10.85
N HIS A 61 -0.37 8.61 -9.84
CA HIS A 61 -1.78 8.27 -9.92
C HIS A 61 -2.47 8.59 -8.59
N GLU A 62 -3.28 7.69 -8.08
CA GLU A 62 -3.97 7.81 -6.82
C GLU A 62 -3.02 7.55 -5.66
N ALA A 63 -3.11 8.33 -4.59
CA ALA A 63 -2.30 8.08 -3.40
C ALA A 63 -2.82 6.87 -2.62
N VAL A 64 -4.13 6.71 -2.56
CA VAL A 64 -4.80 5.54 -1.99
C VAL A 64 -5.82 5.04 -3.01
N ASP A 65 -5.71 3.78 -3.38
CA ASP A 65 -6.55 3.17 -4.41
C ASP A 65 -7.43 2.05 -3.84
N LEU A 66 -8.73 2.13 -4.13
CA LEU A 66 -9.72 1.15 -3.79
C LEU A 66 -10.52 0.83 -5.04
N GLU A 67 -10.27 -0.31 -5.64
CA GLU A 67 -10.96 -0.77 -6.84
C GLU A 67 -11.61 -2.11 -6.56
N ASP A 68 -12.94 -2.13 -6.55
CA ASP A 68 -13.77 -3.32 -6.27
C ASP A 68 -13.68 -3.87 -4.83
N GLU A 69 -13.17 -3.11 -3.87
CA GLU A 69 -13.07 -3.55 -2.47
C GLU A 69 -14.29 -3.20 -1.63
N SER A 70 -14.42 -3.92 -0.53
CA SER A 70 -15.53 -3.76 0.40
C SER A 70 -15.05 -3.71 1.85
N GLY A 71 -15.70 -2.85 2.63
CA GLY A 71 -15.44 -2.80 4.08
C GLY A 71 -14.22 -2.04 4.51
N VAL A 72 -13.57 -1.31 3.62
CA VAL A 72 -12.33 -0.58 3.92
C VAL A 72 -12.61 0.58 4.87
N GLN A 73 -11.75 0.78 5.85
CA GLN A 73 -11.81 1.89 6.77
C GLN A 73 -10.55 2.74 6.68
N ILE A 74 -10.70 4.02 6.46
CA ILE A 74 -9.60 4.98 6.41
C ILE A 74 -9.79 6.03 7.49
N THR A 75 -8.80 6.16 8.37
CA THR A 75 -8.73 7.24 9.36
C THR A 75 -7.51 8.10 9.05
N ASN A 76 -7.73 9.34 8.70
CA ASN A 76 -6.66 10.29 8.39
C ASN A 76 -6.59 11.42 9.41
N ASP A 77 -5.56 11.42 10.23
CA ASP A 77 -5.22 12.53 11.11
C ASP A 77 -4.01 13.33 10.58
N GLY A 78 -3.40 12.88 9.49
CA GLY A 78 -2.23 13.48 8.85
C GLY A 78 -2.55 14.06 7.48
N THR A 79 -1.80 13.66 6.47
CA THR A 79 -1.96 14.15 5.10
C THR A 79 -2.02 13.01 4.11
N ILE A 80 -2.99 13.05 3.21
CA ILE A 80 -3.07 12.20 2.03
C ILE A 80 -3.15 13.14 0.84
N GLU A 81 -2.16 13.09 -0.04
CA GLU A 81 -2.12 14.00 -1.18
C GLU A 81 -1.53 13.37 -2.43
N THR A 82 -1.90 13.91 -3.57
CA THR A 82 -1.17 13.68 -4.79
C THR A 82 -0.36 14.91 -5.10
N ALA A 83 0.94 14.73 -5.35
CA ALA A 83 1.78 15.81 -5.79
C ALA A 83 1.58 16.05 -7.29
N GLU A 84 2.13 17.15 -7.80
CA GLU A 84 2.00 17.55 -9.19
C GLU A 84 2.35 16.43 -10.16
N GLY A 85 1.37 16.01 -10.93
CA GLY A 85 1.50 14.98 -11.94
C GLY A 85 0.81 15.41 -13.24
N THR A 86 1.07 14.68 -14.29
CA THR A 86 0.63 15.03 -15.64
C THR A 86 -0.79 14.63 -15.97
N ASP A 87 -1.47 13.85 -15.14
CA ASP A 87 -2.81 13.34 -15.39
C ASP A 87 -3.58 13.10 -14.08
N LYS A 88 -4.84 13.29 -14.14
CA LYS A 88 -5.92 13.06 -13.15
C LYS A 88 -5.50 12.37 -11.84
N ASN A 89 -4.75 13.08 -11.03
CA ASN A 89 -4.31 12.54 -9.75
C ASN A 89 -5.40 12.72 -8.69
N THR A 90 -5.80 11.65 -8.09
CA THR A 90 -6.80 11.63 -7.04
C THR A 90 -6.17 11.21 -5.73
N ALA A 91 -6.38 11.95 -4.66
CA ALA A 91 -5.80 11.58 -3.38
C ALA A 91 -6.32 10.22 -2.90
N ILE A 92 -7.61 9.99 -2.99
CA ILE A 92 -8.23 8.70 -2.69
C ILE A 92 -9.16 8.35 -3.84
N HIS A 93 -8.92 7.24 -4.50
CA HIS A 93 -9.76 6.72 -5.57
C HIS A 93 -10.67 5.61 -5.04
N LEU A 94 -11.93 5.70 -5.40
CA LEU A 94 -12.94 4.72 -5.02
C LEU A 94 -13.69 4.32 -6.29
N GLU A 95 -13.46 3.14 -6.77
CA GLU A 95 -14.19 2.57 -7.90
C GLU A 95 -14.89 1.29 -7.49
N SER A 96 -16.19 1.22 -7.68
CA SER A 96 -17.00 0.04 -7.34
C SER A 96 -16.90 -0.41 -5.88
N SER A 97 -16.37 0.43 -5.00
CA SER A 97 -16.13 0.08 -3.60
C SER A 97 -17.39 0.21 -2.76
N LEU A 98 -17.62 -0.76 -1.88
CA LEU A 98 -18.81 -0.83 -1.06
C LEU A 98 -18.46 -0.74 0.43
N ASN A 99 -19.34 -0.09 1.19
CA ASN A 99 -19.20 -0.02 2.66
C ASN A 99 -17.86 0.57 3.13
N THR A 100 -17.27 1.46 2.34
CA THR A 100 -16.05 2.15 2.71
C THR A 100 -16.37 3.32 3.65
N THR A 101 -15.58 3.46 4.69
CA THR A 101 -15.71 4.57 5.65
C THR A 101 -14.42 5.39 5.65
N ILE A 102 -14.55 6.69 5.45
CA ILE A 102 -13.41 7.61 5.52
C ILE A 102 -13.68 8.61 6.65
N THR A 103 -12.81 8.61 7.66
CA THR A 103 -12.81 9.60 8.72
C THR A 103 -11.62 10.52 8.52
N ASN A 104 -11.86 11.76 8.19
CA ASN A 104 -10.79 12.73 7.93
C ASN A 104 -10.76 13.83 8.99
N ASN A 105 -9.71 13.84 9.79
CA ASN A 105 -9.42 14.89 10.73
C ASN A 105 -8.19 15.73 10.30
N GLY A 106 -7.52 15.29 9.25
CA GLY A 106 -6.33 15.92 8.70
C GLY A 106 -6.58 16.57 7.35
N THR A 107 -5.68 16.35 6.42
CA THR A 107 -5.74 16.92 5.07
C THR A 107 -5.85 15.83 4.02
N ILE A 108 -6.79 15.98 3.09
CA ILE A 108 -6.84 15.20 1.87
C ILE A 108 -6.82 16.21 0.73
N ASN A 109 -5.81 16.13 -0.13
CA ASN A 109 -5.61 17.08 -1.20
C ASN A 109 -5.26 16.39 -2.51
N SER A 110 -5.92 16.74 -3.58
CA SER A 110 -5.54 16.32 -4.93
C SER A 110 -5.15 17.54 -5.73
N ASP A 111 -3.93 17.55 -6.20
CA ASP A 111 -3.44 18.65 -7.01
C ASP A 111 -3.82 18.38 -8.47
N ASN A 112 -4.81 19.09 -8.93
CA ASN A 112 -5.25 19.06 -10.31
C ASN A 112 -4.87 20.39 -10.96
N ASN A 113 -3.71 20.39 -11.54
CA ASN A 113 -3.27 21.55 -12.31
C ASN A 113 -3.57 21.36 -13.78
#